data_5bfbcc75ecb3989de8ab49ebed1407a0
#
_entry.id   5bfbcc75ecb3989de8ab49ebed1407a0
#
_cell.length_a   1.000
_cell.length_b   1.000
_cell.length_c   1.000
_cell.angle_alpha   90.00
_cell.angle_beta   90.00
_cell.angle_gamma   90.00
#
_symmetry.space_group_name_H-M   'P 1'
#
loop_
_entity.id
_entity.type
_entity.pdbx_description
1 polymer ?
#
loop_
_entity_poly.entity_id
_entity_poly.type
_entity_poly.pdbx_seq_one_letter_code
_entity_poly.pdbx_strand_id
1 'polypeptide(L)'
;MERLVTVDDWIEIEAQDSPDGSWMTMMSRVSAFHHKHAFADPENNGHDMGYRIALTVEELGEFAAAITKGKPLEEAAEELADLLILLMGHSLAMKVDLESEFHRKMDRIMQRKARRGNLGIRVTEYTDQ
;
A
#
# COMPACT_ATOMS: atom_id res chain seq x y z
N MET A 1 -18.88 -2.39 -13.69
CA MET A 1 -17.55 -1.85 -14.05
C MET A 1 -16.49 -2.84 -13.61
N GLU A 2 -15.60 -3.23 -14.50
CA GLU A 2 -14.50 -4.09 -14.15
C GLU A 2 -13.56 -3.38 -13.19
N ARG A 3 -13.03 -4.12 -12.23
CA ARG A 3 -12.07 -3.57 -11.27
C ARG A 3 -10.68 -3.55 -11.91
N LEU A 4 -9.93 -2.50 -11.64
CA LEU A 4 -8.59 -2.31 -12.16
C LEU A 4 -7.60 -2.96 -11.20
N VAL A 5 -6.91 -4.01 -11.63
CA VAL A 5 -6.02 -4.76 -10.74
C VAL A 5 -4.61 -4.96 -11.27
N THR A 6 -4.39 -4.79 -12.57
CA THR A 6 -3.07 -4.99 -13.18
C THR A 6 -2.43 -3.68 -13.58
N VAL A 7 -1.12 -3.73 -13.86
CA VAL A 7 -0.40 -2.57 -14.40
C VAL A 7 -1.06 -2.09 -15.69
N ASP A 8 -1.40 -3.03 -16.58
CA ASP A 8 -2.00 -2.68 -17.86
C ASP A 8 -3.36 -2.00 -17.69
N ASP A 9 -4.15 -2.44 -16.73
CA ASP A 9 -5.44 -1.81 -16.43
C ASP A 9 -5.25 -0.34 -16.05
N TRP A 10 -4.26 -0.03 -15.23
CA TRP A 10 -4.02 1.31 -14.71
C TRP A 10 -3.29 2.22 -15.71
N ILE A 11 -2.51 1.66 -16.61
CA ILE A 11 -1.79 2.43 -17.63
C ILE A 11 -2.77 3.20 -18.52
N GLU A 12 -3.91 2.62 -18.85
CA GLU A 12 -4.92 3.30 -19.66
C GLU A 12 -5.52 4.50 -18.91
N ILE A 13 -5.62 4.40 -17.59
CA ILE A 13 -6.10 5.50 -16.75
C ILE A 13 -5.10 6.66 -16.74
N GLU A 14 -3.81 6.36 -16.70
CA GLU A 14 -2.78 7.40 -16.73
C GLU A 14 -2.83 8.22 -18.02
N ALA A 15 -3.19 7.60 -19.13
CA ALA A 15 -3.31 8.31 -20.40
C ALA A 15 -4.48 9.30 -20.43
N GLN A 16 -5.35 9.25 -19.43
CA GLN A 16 -6.46 10.18 -19.25
C GLN A 16 -6.14 11.13 -18.09
N ASP A 17 -6.70 12.33 -18.14
CA ASP A 17 -6.53 13.28 -17.02
C ASP A 17 -7.29 12.78 -15.80
N SER A 18 -6.55 12.33 -14.80
CA SER A 18 -7.13 11.88 -13.53
C SER A 18 -7.09 13.01 -12.51
N PRO A 19 -8.12 13.13 -11.66
CA PRO A 19 -8.11 14.16 -10.61
C PRO A 19 -6.96 13.93 -9.62
N ASP A 20 -6.29 15.02 -9.25
CA ASP A 20 -5.24 14.96 -8.25
C ASP A 20 -5.80 14.50 -6.90
N GLY A 21 -4.99 13.73 -6.15
CA GLY A 21 -5.32 13.29 -4.81
C GLY A 21 -6.31 12.15 -4.73
N SER A 22 -6.82 11.64 -5.85
CA SER A 22 -7.70 10.48 -5.85
C SER A 22 -6.87 9.18 -5.77
N TRP A 23 -7.50 8.12 -5.24
CA TRP A 23 -6.89 6.79 -5.27
C TRP A 23 -6.57 6.35 -6.69
N MET A 24 -7.46 6.68 -7.64
CA MET A 24 -7.26 6.37 -9.05
C MET A 24 -5.98 7.03 -9.58
N THR A 25 -5.76 8.30 -9.28
CA THR A 25 -4.54 9.02 -9.69
C THR A 25 -3.30 8.39 -9.08
N MET A 26 -3.35 8.06 -7.80
CA MET A 26 -2.24 7.44 -7.09
C MET A 26 -1.89 6.08 -7.68
N MET A 27 -2.89 5.23 -7.91
CA MET A 27 -2.66 3.91 -8.50
C MET A 27 -2.13 4.00 -9.92
N SER A 28 -2.62 4.95 -10.73
CA SER A 28 -2.11 5.10 -12.09
C SER A 28 -0.64 5.53 -12.10
N ARG A 29 -0.23 6.36 -11.15
CA ARG A 29 1.18 6.77 -11.02
C ARG A 29 2.07 5.62 -10.60
N VAL A 30 1.64 4.81 -9.63
CA VAL A 30 2.40 3.62 -9.21
C VAL A 30 2.49 2.61 -10.36
N SER A 31 1.39 2.42 -11.08
CA SER A 31 1.35 1.54 -12.25
C SER A 31 2.31 2.01 -13.35
N ALA A 32 2.33 3.32 -13.63
CA ALA A 32 3.25 3.89 -14.60
C ALA A 32 4.71 3.64 -14.22
N PHE A 33 5.02 3.74 -12.93
CA PHE A 33 6.34 3.44 -12.40
C PHE A 33 6.72 1.97 -12.62
N HIS A 34 5.80 1.04 -12.31
CA HIS A 34 6.01 -0.39 -12.56
C HIS A 34 6.17 -0.70 -14.04
N HIS A 35 5.39 -0.03 -14.89
CA HIS A 35 5.47 -0.21 -16.33
C HIS A 35 6.80 0.30 -16.89
N LYS A 36 7.22 1.49 -16.47
CA LYS A 36 8.45 2.13 -16.92
C LYS A 36 9.67 1.23 -16.69
N HIS A 37 9.70 0.52 -15.59
CA HIS A 37 10.83 -0.33 -15.21
C HIS A 37 10.57 -1.82 -15.47
N ALA A 38 9.48 -2.14 -16.14
CA ALA A 38 9.12 -3.53 -16.49
C ALA A 38 9.18 -4.47 -15.29
N PHE A 39 8.61 -4.05 -14.15
CA PHE A 39 8.64 -4.83 -12.92
C PHE A 39 7.95 -6.19 -13.06
N ALA A 40 6.93 -6.27 -13.91
CA ALA A 40 6.19 -7.51 -14.13
C ALA A 40 6.96 -8.54 -14.96
N ASP A 41 8.05 -8.14 -15.62
CA ASP A 41 8.89 -9.07 -16.37
C ASP A 41 9.55 -10.04 -15.39
N PRO A 42 9.41 -11.36 -15.59
CA PRO A 42 10.03 -12.36 -14.69
C PRO A 42 11.52 -12.16 -14.46
N GLU A 43 12.25 -11.66 -15.46
CA GLU A 43 13.69 -11.41 -15.33
C GLU A 43 14.01 -10.29 -14.34
N ASN A 44 13.08 -9.36 -14.12
CA ASN A 44 13.30 -8.22 -13.24
C ASN A 44 12.87 -8.47 -11.80
N ASN A 45 12.10 -9.52 -11.56
CA ASN A 45 11.64 -9.94 -10.24
C ASN A 45 10.84 -8.88 -9.47
N GLY A 46 10.37 -7.85 -10.16
CA GLY A 46 9.70 -6.70 -9.51
C GLY A 46 8.30 -6.99 -8.99
N HIS A 47 7.69 -8.09 -9.42
CA HIS A 47 6.38 -8.55 -8.92
C HIS A 47 6.49 -9.85 -8.11
N ASP A 48 7.70 -10.29 -7.78
CA ASP A 48 7.87 -11.41 -6.86
C ASP A 48 7.56 -10.95 -5.43
N MET A 49 6.56 -11.55 -4.80
CA MET A 49 6.12 -11.09 -3.48
C MET A 49 7.15 -11.34 -2.38
N GLY A 50 7.96 -12.39 -2.48
CA GLY A 50 9.04 -12.63 -1.52
C GLY A 50 10.04 -11.47 -1.53
N TYR A 51 10.46 -11.06 -2.71
CA TYR A 51 11.34 -9.90 -2.88
C TYR A 51 10.66 -8.61 -2.40
N ARG A 52 9.39 -8.40 -2.78
CA ARG A 52 8.67 -7.19 -2.40
C ARG A 52 8.45 -7.08 -0.90
N ILE A 53 8.21 -8.20 -0.21
CA ILE A 53 8.10 -8.22 1.25
C ILE A 53 9.43 -7.79 1.89
N ALA A 54 10.56 -8.29 1.38
CA ALA A 54 11.86 -7.89 1.88
C ALA A 54 12.09 -6.38 1.73
N LEU A 55 11.72 -5.81 0.59
CA LEU A 55 11.82 -4.36 0.37
C LEU A 55 10.92 -3.58 1.34
N THR A 56 9.74 -4.10 1.63
CA THR A 56 8.82 -3.47 2.58
C THR A 56 9.40 -3.45 4.00
N VAL A 57 10.05 -4.54 4.41
CA VAL A 57 10.71 -4.62 5.73
C VAL A 57 11.86 -3.61 5.79
N GLU A 58 12.64 -3.45 4.72
CA GLU A 58 13.71 -2.44 4.66
C GLU A 58 13.15 -1.03 4.84
N GLU A 59 12.10 -0.68 4.10
CA GLU A 59 11.49 0.64 4.20
C GLU A 59 10.84 0.88 5.57
N LEU A 60 10.24 -0.13 6.15
CA LEU A 60 9.71 -0.04 7.50
C LEU A 60 10.83 0.24 8.51
N GLY A 61 11.99 -0.39 8.32
CA GLY A 61 13.18 -0.14 9.14
C GLY A 61 13.69 1.29 8.99
N GLU A 62 13.70 1.83 7.79
CA GLU A 62 14.10 3.22 7.52
C GLU A 62 13.13 4.21 8.18
N PHE A 63 11.83 3.95 8.09
CA PHE A 63 10.82 4.74 8.77
C PHE A 63 11.04 4.70 10.29
N ALA A 64 11.23 3.50 10.85
CA ALA A 64 11.50 3.33 12.28
C ALA A 64 12.75 4.13 12.70
N ALA A 65 13.82 4.06 11.91
CA ALA A 65 15.05 4.80 12.19
C ALA A 65 14.83 6.31 12.13
N ALA A 66 14.04 6.80 11.21
CA ALA A 66 13.71 8.22 11.12
C ALA A 66 13.02 8.71 12.40
N ILE A 67 12.13 7.89 12.96
CA ILE A 67 11.42 8.22 14.20
C ILE A 67 12.35 8.11 15.42
N THR A 68 13.05 6.98 15.57
CA THR A 68 13.85 6.70 16.77
C THR A 68 15.09 7.57 16.88
N LYS A 69 15.64 8.01 15.74
CA LYS A 69 16.83 8.88 15.73
C LYS A 69 16.46 10.37 15.72
N GLY A 70 15.18 10.68 15.81
CA GLY A 70 14.74 12.08 15.87
C GLY A 70 15.05 12.86 14.61
N LYS A 71 14.99 12.25 13.43
CA LYS A 71 15.20 12.94 12.17
C LYS A 71 14.05 13.91 11.89
N PRO A 72 14.25 14.90 10.98
CA PRO A 72 13.18 15.83 10.64
C PRO A 72 11.92 15.11 10.19
N LEU A 73 10.76 15.71 10.49
CA LEU A 73 9.47 15.13 10.16
C LEU A 73 9.33 14.82 8.66
N GLU A 74 9.92 15.66 7.82
CA GLU A 74 9.89 15.47 6.36
C GLU A 74 10.53 14.15 5.93
N GLU A 75 11.62 13.73 6.59
CA GLU A 75 12.26 12.46 6.29
C GLU A 75 11.36 11.27 6.69
N ALA A 76 10.74 11.35 7.87
CA ALA A 76 9.82 10.31 8.31
C ALA A 76 8.61 10.22 7.38
N ALA A 77 8.08 11.37 6.93
CA ALA A 77 6.95 11.41 6.01
C ALA A 77 7.31 10.82 4.65
N GLU A 78 8.53 11.05 4.17
CA GLU A 78 9.01 10.47 2.92
C GLU A 78 9.10 8.95 3.00
N GLU A 79 9.64 8.42 4.11
CA GLU A 79 9.69 6.97 4.33
C GLU A 79 8.30 6.35 4.44
N LEU A 80 7.35 7.07 5.02
CA LEU A 80 5.96 6.62 5.08
C LEU A 80 5.34 6.56 3.67
N ALA A 81 5.66 7.54 2.83
CA ALA A 81 5.23 7.53 1.44
C ALA A 81 5.82 6.34 0.67
N ASP A 82 7.10 6.02 0.91
CA ASP A 82 7.74 4.85 0.29
C ASP A 82 7.00 3.57 0.66
N LEU A 83 6.60 3.42 1.92
CA LEU A 83 5.79 2.28 2.35
C LEU A 83 4.46 2.20 1.61
N LEU A 84 3.77 3.32 1.46
CA LEU A 84 2.50 3.35 0.75
C LEU A 84 2.67 2.94 -0.72
N ILE A 85 3.70 3.47 -1.38
CA ILE A 85 4.00 3.13 -2.77
C ILE A 85 4.26 1.62 -2.91
N LEU A 86 5.01 1.03 -1.98
CA LEU A 86 5.24 -0.42 -1.98
C LEU A 86 3.96 -1.20 -1.78
N LEU A 87 3.10 -0.80 -0.83
CA LEU A 87 1.84 -1.49 -0.57
C LEU A 87 0.91 -1.43 -1.79
N MET A 88 0.83 -0.27 -2.43
CA MET A 88 0.05 -0.12 -3.66
C MET A 88 0.62 -1.02 -4.77
N GLY A 89 1.94 -1.08 -4.89
CA GLY A 89 2.61 -1.97 -5.85
C GLY A 89 2.35 -3.45 -5.57
N HIS A 90 2.22 -3.84 -4.29
CA HIS A 90 1.85 -5.21 -3.93
C HIS A 90 0.49 -5.58 -4.52
N SER A 91 -0.45 -4.64 -4.54
CA SER A 91 -1.76 -4.92 -5.12
C SER A 91 -1.67 -5.23 -6.62
N LEU A 92 -0.77 -4.55 -7.33
CA LEU A 92 -0.51 -4.84 -8.74
C LEU A 92 0.14 -6.21 -8.91
N ALA A 93 1.15 -6.52 -8.09
CA ALA A 93 1.85 -7.80 -8.15
C ALA A 93 0.94 -8.99 -7.84
N MET A 94 0.02 -8.81 -6.90
CA MET A 94 -0.92 -9.86 -6.48
C MET A 94 -2.20 -9.85 -7.29
N LYS A 95 -2.42 -8.84 -8.12
CA LYS A 95 -3.63 -8.67 -8.94
C LYS A 95 -4.89 -8.60 -8.07
N VAL A 96 -4.84 -7.78 -7.03
CA VAL A 96 -5.99 -7.56 -6.13
C VAL A 96 -6.43 -6.10 -6.20
N ASP A 97 -7.72 -5.90 -5.96
CA ASP A 97 -8.32 -4.56 -5.85
C ASP A 97 -8.19 -4.10 -4.40
N LEU A 98 -7.10 -3.38 -4.11
CA LEU A 98 -6.78 -2.96 -2.74
C LEU A 98 -7.80 -1.97 -2.18
N GLU A 99 -8.34 -1.08 -3.01
CA GLU A 99 -9.36 -0.13 -2.58
C GLU A 99 -10.61 -0.87 -2.06
N SER A 100 -11.07 -1.86 -2.82
CA SER A 100 -12.21 -2.68 -2.41
C SER A 100 -11.93 -3.44 -1.11
N GLU A 101 -10.75 -4.00 -0.98
CA GLU A 101 -10.34 -4.71 0.25
C GLU A 101 -10.25 -3.75 1.43
N PHE A 102 -9.76 -2.53 1.21
CA PHE A 102 -9.71 -1.50 2.24
C PHE A 102 -11.10 -1.21 2.79
N HIS A 103 -12.07 -0.95 1.93
CA HIS A 103 -13.43 -0.62 2.38
C HIS A 103 -14.11 -1.80 3.06
N ARG A 104 -13.94 -3.00 2.51
CA ARG A 104 -14.49 -4.21 3.14
C ARG A 104 -13.93 -4.40 4.55
N LYS A 105 -12.63 -4.21 4.71
CA LYS A 105 -11.98 -4.35 6.00
C LYS A 105 -12.40 -3.26 6.97
N MET A 106 -12.52 -2.03 6.50
CA MET A 106 -12.98 -0.90 7.34
C MET A 106 -14.38 -1.14 7.86
N ASP A 107 -15.29 -1.62 7.03
CA ASP A 107 -16.67 -1.93 7.46
C ASP A 107 -16.67 -2.96 8.59
N ARG A 108 -15.80 -3.96 8.51
CA ARG A 108 -15.66 -4.98 9.56
C ARG A 108 -15.06 -4.41 10.84
N ILE A 109 -13.99 -3.63 10.71
CA ILE A 109 -13.31 -3.01 11.86
C ILE A 109 -14.25 -2.07 12.61
N MET A 110 -15.06 -1.30 11.88
CA MET A 110 -15.98 -0.35 12.50
C MET A 110 -17.04 -1.04 13.37
N GLN A 111 -17.30 -2.31 13.17
CA GLN A 111 -18.24 -3.08 13.99
C GLN A 111 -17.58 -3.72 15.21
N ARG A 112 -16.25 -3.70 15.30
CA ARG A 112 -15.52 -4.30 16.41
C ARG A 112 -15.55 -3.40 17.64
N LYS A 113 -15.52 -4.04 18.81
CA LYS A 113 -15.40 -3.32 20.07
C LYS A 113 -13.93 -3.05 20.38
N ALA A 114 -13.68 -1.90 20.99
CA ALA A 114 -12.35 -1.56 21.47
C ALA A 114 -12.13 -2.14 22.87
N ARG A 115 -10.90 -2.54 23.16
CA ARG A 115 -10.47 -2.96 24.49
C ARG A 115 -9.17 -2.25 24.86
N ARG A 116 -9.04 -1.93 26.13
CA ARG A 116 -7.80 -1.34 26.64
C ARG A 116 -6.80 -2.45 26.94
N GLY A 117 -5.67 -2.47 26.25
CA GLY A 117 -4.55 -3.35 26.55
C GLY A 117 -3.49 -2.63 27.39
N ASN A 118 -2.38 -3.30 27.64
CA ASN A 118 -1.28 -2.74 28.43
C ASN A 118 -0.61 -1.54 27.78
N LEU A 119 -0.57 -1.50 26.44
CA LEU A 119 0.08 -0.44 25.70
C LEU A 119 -0.90 0.61 25.16
N GLY A 120 -2.19 0.38 25.27
CA GLY A 120 -3.21 1.29 24.78
C GLY A 120 -4.45 0.56 24.31
N ILE A 121 -5.28 1.30 23.58
CA ILE A 121 -6.55 0.77 23.11
C ILE A 121 -6.32 -0.11 21.86
N ARG A 122 -7.05 -1.22 21.78
CA ARG A 122 -7.01 -2.11 20.60
C ARG A 122 -8.42 -2.44 20.14
N VAL A 123 -8.56 -2.59 18.84
CA VAL A 123 -9.79 -3.04 18.19
C VAL A 123 -9.47 -4.39 17.52
N THR A 124 -10.04 -5.47 18.04
CA THR A 124 -9.71 -6.82 17.60
C THR A 124 -10.98 -7.64 17.37
N GLU A 125 -10.81 -8.84 16.79
CA GLU A 125 -11.92 -9.76 16.53
C GLU A 125 -12.29 -10.58 17.78
N TYR A 126 -12.38 -9.95 18.93
CA TYR A 126 -12.86 -10.67 20.09
C TYR A 126 -14.36 -10.90 20.01
N THR A 127 -14.76 -12.14 20.25
CA THR A 127 -16.14 -12.42 20.54
C THR A 127 -16.37 -12.14 22.02
N ASP A 128 -17.41 -11.40 22.34
CA ASP A 128 -17.80 -11.22 23.73
C ASP A 128 -18.34 -12.54 24.29
N GLN A 129 -17.68 -13.02 25.28
CA GLN A 129 -18.15 -14.20 26.02
C GLN A 129 -18.62 -13.77 27.39
#